data_edcd37c46f97a34844cba115be81312b
#
_entry.id   edcd37c46f97a34844cba115be81312b
#
_cell.length_a   1.000
_cell.length_b   1.000
_cell.length_c   1.000
_cell.angle_alpha   90.00
_cell.angle_beta   90.00
_cell.angle_gamma   90.00
#
_symmetry.space_group_name_H-M   'P 1'
#
loop_
_entity.id
_entity.type
_entity.pdbx_description
1 polymer ?
#
loop_
_entity_poly.entity_id
_entity_poly.type
_entity_poly.pdbx_seq_one_letter_code
_entity_poly.pdbx_strand_id
1 'polypeptide(L)'
;GVSAADRAATIQALADPASKPETFGRPGHINPLYAKAGGVLQRAGHTEAGVDLARLAGLYPAAALIEIMNADGTMARMPQLQEVAREFDLKIITIKDLIEFRLNQGERLKVNGEREEVISESSLVERGETVFLPTQHGEFMLTPFRDLTTGLEHVVLTKGEWTDDEP
;
A
#
# COMPACT_ATOMS: atom_id res chain seq x y z
N GLY A 1 6.84 -15.15 -23.65
CA GLY A 1 7.92 -16.12 -23.67
C GLY A 1 8.66 -16.24 -22.35
N VAL A 2 9.66 -17.15 -22.34
CA VAL A 2 10.44 -17.49 -21.13
C VAL A 2 11.74 -16.70 -21.03
N SER A 3 12.28 -16.25 -22.17
CA SER A 3 13.55 -15.54 -22.23
C SER A 3 13.50 -14.25 -21.41
N ALA A 4 14.66 -13.74 -21.00
CA ALA A 4 14.73 -12.46 -20.31
C ALA A 4 14.12 -11.31 -21.15
N ALA A 5 14.35 -11.32 -22.47
CA ALA A 5 13.78 -10.34 -23.39
C ALA A 5 12.24 -10.43 -23.46
N ASP A 6 11.67 -11.64 -23.56
CA ASP A 6 10.22 -11.83 -23.58
C ASP A 6 9.56 -11.40 -22.27
N ARG A 7 10.21 -11.69 -21.15
CA ARG A 7 9.72 -11.28 -19.82
C ARG A 7 9.80 -9.78 -19.66
N ALA A 8 10.88 -9.15 -20.10
CA ALA A 8 11.00 -7.69 -20.09
C ALA A 8 9.92 -7.03 -20.94
N ALA A 9 9.69 -7.52 -22.17
CA ALA A 9 8.62 -7.03 -23.04
C ALA A 9 7.23 -7.17 -22.40
N THR A 10 6.97 -8.29 -21.70
CA THR A 10 5.70 -8.50 -20.99
C THR A 10 5.53 -7.51 -19.83
N ILE A 11 6.60 -7.25 -19.05
CA ILE A 11 6.56 -6.29 -17.93
C ILE A 11 6.34 -4.88 -18.46
N GLN A 12 7.02 -4.49 -19.53
CA GLN A 12 6.82 -3.19 -20.21
C GLN A 12 5.39 -3.02 -20.68
N ALA A 13 4.84 -4.05 -21.33
CA ALA A 13 3.44 -4.02 -21.80
C ALA A 13 2.44 -3.92 -20.61
N LEU A 14 2.71 -4.56 -19.48
CA LEU A 14 1.88 -4.44 -18.27
C LEU A 14 1.90 -3.03 -17.67
N ALA A 15 3.00 -2.31 -17.84
CA ALA A 15 3.16 -0.93 -17.39
C ALA A 15 2.67 0.11 -18.42
N ASP A 16 2.24 -0.31 -19.60
CA ASP A 16 1.72 0.57 -20.65
C ASP A 16 0.18 0.63 -20.58
N PRO A 17 -0.42 1.81 -20.27
CA PRO A 17 -1.86 1.98 -20.22
C PRO A 17 -2.57 1.78 -21.58
N ALA A 18 -1.82 1.82 -22.69
CA ALA A 18 -2.37 1.56 -24.04
C ALA A 18 -2.46 0.06 -24.36
N SER A 19 -1.85 -0.81 -23.56
CA SER A 19 -1.90 -2.27 -23.75
C SER A 19 -3.32 -2.81 -23.60
N LYS A 20 -3.65 -3.78 -24.45
CA LYS A 20 -4.95 -4.45 -24.44
C LYS A 20 -4.78 -5.91 -24.02
N PRO A 21 -5.86 -6.59 -23.58
CA PRO A 21 -5.80 -8.01 -23.21
C PRO A 21 -5.21 -8.91 -24.30
N GLU A 22 -5.41 -8.56 -25.57
CA GLU A 22 -4.93 -9.30 -26.75
C GLU A 22 -3.41 -9.18 -26.95
N THR A 23 -2.77 -8.18 -26.32
CA THR A 23 -1.30 -8.02 -26.30
C THR A 23 -0.60 -9.19 -25.58
N PHE A 24 -1.31 -9.87 -24.67
CA PHE A 24 -0.74 -10.88 -23.79
C PHE A 24 -1.09 -12.30 -24.21
N GLY A 25 -0.07 -13.15 -24.38
CA GLY A 25 -0.26 -14.58 -24.57
C GLY A 25 -0.78 -15.27 -23.29
N ARG A 26 -1.65 -16.26 -23.45
CA ARG A 26 -2.19 -17.06 -22.34
C ARG A 26 -2.02 -18.55 -22.67
N PRO A 27 -1.36 -19.33 -21.83
CA PRO A 27 -0.69 -18.96 -20.57
C PRO A 27 0.58 -18.12 -20.79
N GLY A 28 0.95 -17.33 -19.76
CA GLY A 28 2.19 -16.53 -19.72
C GLY A 28 3.18 -17.01 -18.65
N HIS A 29 4.35 -16.36 -18.62
CA HIS A 29 5.45 -16.70 -17.68
C HIS A 29 5.75 -15.57 -16.69
N ILE A 30 4.96 -14.51 -16.71
CA ILE A 30 4.93 -13.45 -15.69
C ILE A 30 3.63 -13.59 -14.93
N ASN A 31 3.71 -13.61 -13.62
CA ASN A 31 2.56 -13.68 -12.72
C ASN A 31 2.21 -12.27 -12.22
N PRO A 32 1.22 -11.60 -12.83
CA PRO A 32 0.81 -10.28 -12.35
C PRO A 32 0.09 -10.42 -11.00
N LEU A 33 0.38 -9.49 -10.09
CA LEU A 33 -0.27 -9.35 -8.79
C LEU A 33 -1.04 -8.03 -8.75
N TYR A 34 -2.18 -8.03 -8.08
CA TYR A 34 -2.96 -6.82 -7.85
C TYR A 34 -2.64 -6.22 -6.48
N ALA A 35 -2.16 -4.97 -6.49
CA ALA A 35 -2.05 -4.16 -5.28
C ALA A 35 -3.43 -3.67 -4.83
N LYS A 36 -3.62 -3.55 -3.52
CA LYS A 36 -4.79 -2.88 -2.96
C LYS A 36 -4.77 -1.39 -3.32
N ALA A 37 -5.93 -0.78 -3.57
CA ALA A 37 -6.05 0.61 -4.01
C ALA A 37 -5.43 1.60 -3.01
N GLY A 38 -5.62 1.38 -1.70
CA GLY A 38 -5.01 2.16 -0.62
C GLY A 38 -3.51 1.91 -0.39
N GLY A 39 -2.87 1.05 -1.21
CA GLY A 39 -1.44 0.77 -1.11
C GLY A 39 -1.03 0.18 0.24
N VAL A 40 0.16 0.54 0.74
CA VAL A 40 0.69 0.03 2.01
C VAL A 40 -0.14 0.43 3.22
N LEU A 41 -0.96 1.48 3.14
CA LEU A 41 -1.88 1.88 4.21
C LEU A 41 -3.05 0.91 4.36
N GLN A 42 -3.46 0.25 3.27
CA GLN A 42 -4.52 -0.75 3.28
C GLN A 42 -3.97 -2.17 3.53
N ARG A 43 -2.81 -2.49 2.98
CA ARG A 43 -2.14 -3.78 3.13
C ARG A 43 -0.63 -3.58 3.17
N ALA A 44 -0.01 -3.87 4.30
CA ALA A 44 1.44 -3.76 4.51
C ALA A 44 2.20 -4.87 3.77
N GLY A 45 2.16 -4.86 2.45
CA GLY A 45 2.76 -5.87 1.57
C GLY A 45 3.73 -5.29 0.55
N HIS A 46 4.68 -6.12 0.05
CA HIS A 46 5.65 -5.70 -0.96
C HIS A 46 4.99 -5.34 -2.30
N THR A 47 3.86 -5.97 -2.65
CA THR A 47 3.07 -5.65 -3.84
C THR A 47 2.58 -4.20 -3.79
N GLU A 48 2.00 -3.81 -2.67
CA GLU A 48 1.53 -2.46 -2.43
C GLU A 48 2.69 -1.47 -2.37
N ALA A 49 3.79 -1.84 -1.67
CA ALA A 49 4.97 -1.00 -1.57
C ALA A 49 5.58 -0.68 -2.95
N GLY A 50 5.68 -1.67 -3.84
CA GLY A 50 6.19 -1.44 -5.20
C GLY A 50 5.34 -0.46 -6.00
N VAL A 51 4.02 -0.60 -5.92
CA VAL A 51 3.08 0.31 -6.61
C VAL A 51 3.11 1.72 -5.99
N ASP A 52 3.16 1.82 -4.66
CA ASP A 52 3.25 3.11 -3.98
C ASP A 52 4.55 3.85 -4.32
N LEU A 53 5.69 3.16 -4.33
CA LEU A 53 6.96 3.74 -4.72
C LEU A 53 6.94 4.25 -6.17
N ALA A 54 6.32 3.49 -7.09
CA ALA A 54 6.15 3.95 -8.47
C ALA A 54 5.31 5.23 -8.54
N ARG A 55 4.19 5.29 -7.82
CA ARG A 55 3.33 6.50 -7.73
C ARG A 55 4.08 7.69 -7.14
N LEU A 56 4.77 7.50 -6.01
CA LEU A 56 5.56 8.55 -5.35
C LEU A 56 6.67 9.09 -6.26
N ALA A 57 7.24 8.24 -7.12
CA ALA A 57 8.21 8.65 -8.13
C ALA A 57 7.58 9.32 -9.37
N GLY A 58 6.25 9.46 -9.45
CA GLY A 58 5.55 10.01 -10.60
C GLY A 58 5.53 9.08 -11.82
N LEU A 59 5.75 7.79 -11.61
CA LEU A 59 5.75 6.77 -12.64
C LEU A 59 4.37 6.07 -12.72
N TYR A 60 4.16 5.33 -13.82
CA TYR A 60 2.99 4.45 -13.92
C TYR A 60 2.97 3.45 -12.75
N PRO A 61 1.80 3.20 -12.11
CA PRO A 61 1.72 2.41 -10.87
C PRO A 61 1.87 0.91 -11.12
N ALA A 62 3.03 0.52 -11.60
CA ALA A 62 3.43 -0.86 -11.83
C ALA A 62 4.89 -1.06 -11.37
N ALA A 63 5.18 -2.22 -10.80
CA ALA A 63 6.51 -2.57 -10.32
C ALA A 63 6.83 -4.05 -10.58
N ALA A 64 8.08 -4.37 -10.87
CA ALA A 64 8.56 -5.73 -10.89
C ALA A 64 9.14 -6.08 -9.51
N LEU A 65 8.71 -7.20 -8.95
CA LEU A 65 9.17 -7.71 -7.66
C LEU A 65 10.10 -8.89 -7.87
N ILE A 66 11.21 -8.92 -7.15
CA ILE A 66 12.18 -10.02 -7.16
C ILE A 66 12.60 -10.30 -5.72
N GLU A 67 12.57 -11.57 -5.34
CA GLU A 67 13.13 -12.03 -4.08
C GLU A 67 14.61 -12.35 -4.25
N ILE A 68 15.43 -11.92 -3.29
CA ILE A 68 16.89 -12.09 -3.33
C ILE A 68 17.26 -13.39 -2.61
N MET A 69 17.91 -14.29 -3.36
CA MET A 69 18.43 -15.56 -2.85
C MET A 69 19.94 -15.48 -2.63
N ASN A 70 20.42 -16.22 -1.64
CA ASN A 70 21.83 -16.50 -1.44
C ASN A 70 22.35 -17.50 -2.50
N ALA A 71 23.67 -17.60 -2.64
CA ALA A 71 24.30 -18.54 -3.58
C ALA A 71 23.97 -20.02 -3.29
N ASP A 72 23.64 -20.36 -2.06
CA ASP A 72 23.24 -21.70 -1.63
C ASP A 72 21.74 -22.02 -1.88
N GLY A 73 20.99 -21.06 -2.45
CA GLY A 73 19.56 -21.18 -2.74
C GLY A 73 18.63 -20.83 -1.57
N THR A 74 19.14 -20.47 -0.41
CA THR A 74 18.33 -19.96 0.70
C THR A 74 17.93 -18.50 0.45
N MET A 75 16.85 -18.06 1.07
CA MET A 75 16.41 -16.66 0.95
C MET A 75 17.32 -15.74 1.78
N ALA A 76 17.84 -14.69 1.14
CA ALA A 76 18.64 -13.67 1.82
C ALA A 76 17.83 -12.98 2.91
N ARG A 77 18.48 -12.73 4.04
CA ARG A 77 17.94 -12.00 5.19
C ARG A 77 18.69 -10.69 5.38
N MET A 78 18.25 -9.88 6.33
CA MET A 78 18.77 -8.52 6.49
C MET A 78 20.31 -8.41 6.48
N PRO A 79 21.10 -9.27 7.13
CA PRO A 79 22.56 -9.18 7.06
C PRO A 79 23.10 -9.31 5.62
N GLN A 80 22.65 -10.32 4.86
CA GLN A 80 23.05 -10.52 3.47
C GLN A 80 22.51 -9.40 2.56
N LEU A 81 21.27 -8.97 2.77
CA LEU A 81 20.67 -7.87 2.00
C LEU A 81 21.45 -6.56 2.17
N GLN A 82 21.99 -6.28 3.36
CA GLN A 82 22.85 -5.12 3.59
C GLN A 82 24.19 -5.21 2.85
N GLU A 83 24.74 -6.41 2.66
CA GLU A 83 25.94 -6.65 1.87
C GLU A 83 25.65 -6.38 0.38
N VAL A 84 24.59 -6.97 -0.15
CA VAL A 84 24.12 -6.74 -1.53
C VAL A 84 23.87 -5.26 -1.79
N ALA A 85 23.19 -4.59 -0.87
CA ALA A 85 22.90 -3.17 -1.01
C ALA A 85 24.17 -2.31 -1.07
N ARG A 86 25.19 -2.65 -0.26
CA ARG A 86 26.50 -1.95 -0.30
C ARG A 86 27.27 -2.24 -1.59
N GLU A 87 27.27 -3.49 -2.04
CA GLU A 87 27.96 -3.91 -3.26
C GLU A 87 27.42 -3.22 -4.52
N PHE A 88 26.09 -3.09 -4.61
CA PHE A 88 25.41 -2.54 -5.79
C PHE A 88 24.88 -1.11 -5.60
N ASP A 89 25.27 -0.43 -4.53
CA ASP A 89 24.78 0.93 -4.17
C ASP A 89 23.24 1.05 -4.19
N LEU A 90 22.56 0.07 -3.61
CA LEU A 90 21.11 0.03 -3.55
C LEU A 90 20.57 0.63 -2.24
N LYS A 91 19.38 1.20 -2.30
CA LYS A 91 18.67 1.69 -1.12
C LYS A 91 17.89 0.54 -0.48
N ILE A 92 17.89 0.51 0.86
CA ILE A 92 17.03 -0.37 1.65
C ILE A 92 16.04 0.50 2.40
N ILE A 93 14.78 0.17 2.29
CA ILE A 93 13.70 0.72 3.10
C ILE A 93 12.85 -0.41 3.67
N THR A 94 12.12 -0.16 4.73
CA THR A 94 11.13 -1.10 5.24
C THR A 94 9.71 -0.66 4.84
N ILE A 95 8.78 -1.61 4.80
CA ILE A 95 7.36 -1.28 4.58
C ILE A 95 6.84 -0.38 5.71
N LYS A 96 7.34 -0.58 6.94
CA LYS A 96 7.02 0.28 8.08
C LYS A 96 7.41 1.73 7.82
N ASP A 97 8.64 1.97 7.35
CA ASP A 97 9.12 3.32 7.06
C ASP A 97 8.30 3.97 5.92
N LEU A 98 7.90 3.17 4.91
CA LEU A 98 7.05 3.66 3.84
C LEU A 98 5.64 4.02 4.33
N ILE A 99 5.05 3.22 5.23
CA ILE A 99 3.77 3.55 5.87
C ILE A 99 3.89 4.87 6.65
N GLU A 100 4.92 5.00 7.48
CA GLU A 100 5.17 6.21 8.27
C GLU A 100 5.39 7.44 7.35
N PHE A 101 6.16 7.27 6.28
CA PHE A 101 6.35 8.31 5.27
C PHE A 101 5.02 8.75 4.65
N ARG A 102 4.16 7.80 4.25
CA ARG A 102 2.86 8.10 3.65
C ARG A 102 1.91 8.78 4.62
N LEU A 103 1.89 8.37 5.90
CA LEU A 103 1.09 9.00 6.94
C LEU A 103 1.55 10.45 7.23
N ASN A 104 2.87 10.69 7.26
CA ASN A 104 3.43 11.99 7.63
C ASN A 104 3.47 13.01 6.48
N GLN A 105 3.48 12.57 5.23
CA GLN A 105 3.59 13.46 4.07
C GLN A 105 2.24 14.01 3.57
N GLY A 106 1.11 13.58 4.13
CA GLY A 106 -0.22 13.93 3.62
C GLY A 106 -0.27 13.68 2.11
N GLU A 107 -0.84 12.61 1.64
CA GLU A 107 -0.63 12.13 0.28
C GLU A 107 -0.96 13.14 -0.82
N ARG A 108 0.06 13.52 -1.58
CA ARG A 108 -0.09 14.06 -2.92
C ARG A 108 0.00 12.91 -3.93
N LEU A 109 -0.98 12.01 -3.95
CA LEU A 109 -1.06 11.00 -5.00
C LEU A 109 -1.84 11.57 -6.18
N LYS A 110 -1.17 11.66 -7.34
CA LYS A 110 -1.86 11.87 -8.61
C LYS A 110 -2.42 10.53 -9.08
N VAL A 111 -3.73 10.36 -9.03
CA VAL A 111 -4.41 9.30 -9.75
C VAL A 111 -4.88 9.88 -11.09
N ASN A 112 -4.48 9.25 -12.20
CA ASN A 112 -4.90 9.61 -13.57
C ASN A 112 -4.63 11.06 -14.02
N GLY A 113 -3.58 11.72 -13.50
CA GLY A 113 -3.17 13.05 -13.98
C GLY A 113 -3.93 14.23 -13.37
N GLU A 114 -4.94 14.01 -12.56
CA GLU A 114 -5.64 15.05 -11.80
C GLU A 114 -5.01 15.23 -10.42
N ARG A 115 -4.95 16.49 -9.95
CA ARG A 115 -4.47 16.80 -8.59
C ARG A 115 -5.58 16.43 -7.63
N GLU A 116 -5.47 15.32 -6.91
CA GLU A 116 -6.29 15.09 -5.74
C GLU A 116 -5.82 15.95 -4.56
N GLU A 117 -6.80 16.40 -3.78
CA GLU A 117 -6.58 17.19 -2.57
C GLU A 117 -5.68 16.45 -1.57
N VAL A 118 -4.90 17.22 -0.83
CA VAL A 118 -4.06 16.75 0.28
C VAL A 118 -4.94 16.04 1.30
N ILE A 119 -4.87 14.72 1.34
CA ILE A 119 -5.48 13.95 2.41
C ILE A 119 -4.60 14.14 3.65
N SER A 120 -5.03 14.98 4.59
CA SER A 120 -4.41 15.06 5.93
C SER A 120 -4.75 13.79 6.72
N GLU A 121 -4.00 13.48 7.81
CA GLU A 121 -4.33 12.33 8.69
C GLU A 121 -5.81 12.31 9.11
N SER A 122 -6.45 13.47 9.23
CA SER A 122 -7.88 13.62 9.51
C SER A 122 -8.79 13.19 8.35
N SER A 123 -8.26 12.88 7.18
CA SER A 123 -9.04 12.57 5.98
C SER A 123 -9.01 11.10 5.54
N LEU A 124 -8.28 10.23 6.24
CA LEU A 124 -8.35 8.77 6.02
C LEU A 124 -9.62 8.17 6.63
N VAL A 125 -10.21 8.88 7.60
CA VAL A 125 -11.37 8.41 8.34
C VAL A 125 -12.38 9.54 8.46
N GLU A 126 -13.58 9.32 7.97
CA GLU A 126 -14.72 10.23 8.19
C GLU A 126 -15.42 9.85 9.50
N ARG A 127 -15.51 10.81 10.43
CA ARG A 127 -16.22 10.63 11.69
C ARG A 127 -17.66 11.08 11.53
N GLY A 128 -18.61 10.19 11.84
CA GLY A 128 -20.03 10.55 11.91
C GLY A 128 -20.46 11.15 13.25
N GLU A 129 -21.72 11.45 13.37
CA GLU A 129 -22.28 12.00 14.61
C GLU A 129 -22.27 10.96 15.73
N THR A 130 -21.84 11.39 16.92
CA THR A 130 -21.89 10.56 18.13
C THR A 130 -23.30 10.54 18.68
N VAL A 131 -23.86 9.37 18.90
CA VAL A 131 -25.20 9.18 19.43
C VAL A 131 -25.16 8.42 20.75
N PHE A 132 -26.15 8.72 21.62
CA PHE A 132 -26.32 8.03 22.88
C PHE A 132 -26.96 6.65 22.63
N LEU A 133 -26.36 5.58 23.16
CA LEU A 133 -26.82 4.20 23.03
C LEU A 133 -27.06 3.56 24.40
N PRO A 134 -28.31 3.54 24.89
CA PRO A 134 -28.65 2.79 26.09
C PRO A 134 -28.72 1.28 25.79
N THR A 135 -28.08 0.47 26.62
CA THR A 135 -28.12 -0.99 26.51
C THR A 135 -28.40 -1.63 27.86
N GLN A 136 -28.74 -2.94 27.86
CA GLN A 136 -28.86 -3.72 29.11
C GLN A 136 -27.56 -3.82 29.92
N HIS A 137 -26.40 -3.48 29.31
CA HIS A 137 -25.07 -3.50 29.93
C HIS A 137 -24.57 -2.14 30.37
N GLY A 138 -25.41 -1.12 30.21
CA GLY A 138 -25.13 0.28 30.56
C GLY A 138 -25.31 1.24 29.40
N GLU A 139 -24.97 2.50 29.67
CA GLU A 139 -25.07 3.61 28.73
C GLU A 139 -23.72 3.80 28.01
N PHE A 140 -23.78 3.88 26.70
CA PHE A 140 -22.61 4.10 25.83
C PHE A 140 -22.86 5.29 24.91
N MET A 141 -21.75 5.90 24.46
CA MET A 141 -21.77 6.77 23.30
C MET A 141 -21.27 5.96 22.10
N LEU A 142 -22.00 5.99 20.99
CA LEU A 142 -21.67 5.31 19.75
C LEU A 142 -21.24 6.36 18.73
N THR A 143 -20.03 6.22 18.19
CA THR A 143 -19.52 7.07 17.12
C THR A 143 -19.21 6.19 15.90
N PRO A 144 -19.88 6.38 14.76
CA PRO A 144 -19.54 5.71 13.53
C PRO A 144 -18.33 6.39 12.88
N PHE A 145 -17.50 5.58 12.22
CA PHE A 145 -16.37 6.01 11.43
C PHE A 145 -16.40 5.28 10.09
N ARG A 146 -16.14 6.01 9.01
CA ARG A 146 -15.97 5.43 7.68
C ARG A 146 -14.51 5.51 7.27
N ASP A 147 -13.90 4.38 6.95
CA ASP A 147 -12.60 4.32 6.33
C ASP A 147 -12.73 4.74 4.86
N LEU A 148 -12.15 5.87 4.48
CA LEU A 148 -12.24 6.42 3.13
C LEU A 148 -11.37 5.65 2.11
N THR A 149 -10.43 4.85 2.59
CA THR A 149 -9.57 4.02 1.72
C THR A 149 -10.25 2.72 1.31
N THR A 150 -11.04 2.13 2.18
CA THR A 150 -11.72 0.84 1.98
C THR A 150 -13.22 0.96 1.78
N GLY A 151 -13.81 2.10 2.19
CA GLY A 151 -15.25 2.32 2.25
C GLY A 151 -15.96 1.52 3.37
N LEU A 152 -15.20 0.88 4.26
CA LEU A 152 -15.75 0.12 5.38
C LEU A 152 -16.23 1.06 6.48
N GLU A 153 -17.30 0.66 7.15
CA GLU A 153 -17.85 1.36 8.30
C GLU A 153 -17.42 0.63 9.60
N HIS A 154 -16.98 1.44 10.56
CA HIS A 154 -16.57 1.00 11.88
C HIS A 154 -17.38 1.74 12.93
N VAL A 155 -17.55 1.14 14.10
CA VAL A 155 -18.27 1.75 15.21
C VAL A 155 -17.41 1.71 16.45
N VAL A 156 -17.28 2.86 17.11
CA VAL A 156 -16.61 2.98 18.41
C VAL A 156 -17.66 3.18 19.49
N LEU A 157 -17.62 2.33 20.51
CA LEU A 157 -18.45 2.47 21.71
C LEU A 157 -17.57 2.97 22.86
N THR A 158 -17.94 4.08 23.45
CA THR A 158 -17.25 4.64 24.63
C THR A 158 -18.18 4.70 25.80
N LYS A 159 -17.62 4.48 27.01
CA LYS A 159 -18.35 4.59 28.29
C LYS A 159 -17.50 5.40 29.27
N GLY A 160 -18.08 6.47 29.83
CA GLY A 160 -17.37 7.41 30.70
C GLY A 160 -16.73 8.55 29.95
N GLU A 161 -16.05 9.41 30.66
CA GLU A 161 -15.27 10.53 30.12
C GLU A 161 -13.80 10.13 30.05
N TRP A 162 -13.16 10.45 28.92
CA TRP A 162 -11.74 10.19 28.69
C TRP A 162 -11.02 11.53 28.66
N THR A 163 -9.90 11.62 29.32
CA THR A 163 -8.97 12.74 29.21
C THR A 163 -7.75 12.30 28.40
N ASP A 164 -7.14 13.23 27.67
CA ASP A 164 -5.96 12.94 26.81
C ASP A 164 -4.73 12.42 27.59
N ASP A 165 -4.77 12.43 28.91
CA ASP A 165 -3.68 12.02 29.82
C ASP A 165 -3.86 10.61 30.39
N GLU A 166 -4.91 9.88 30.06
CA GLU A 166 -5.13 8.48 30.48
C GLU A 166 -4.93 7.52 29.31
N PRO A 167 -4.06 6.48 29.45
CA PRO A 167 -3.80 5.49 28.42
C PRO A 167 -4.97 4.53 28.18
#